data_bb84cda9ba125180e99aea6156ff81e2
#
_entry.id   bb84cda9ba125180e99aea6156ff81e2
#
_cell.length_a   1.000
_cell.length_b   1.000
_cell.length_c   1.000
_cell.angle_alpha   90.00
_cell.angle_beta   90.00
_cell.angle_gamma   90.00
#
_symmetry.space_group_name_H-M   'P 1'
#
loop_
_entity.id
_entity.type
_entity.pdbx_description
1 polymer ?
#
loop_
_entity_poly.entity_id
_entity_poly.type
_entity_poly.pdbx_seq_one_letter_code
_entity_poly.pdbx_strand_id
1 'polypeptide(L)'
;MKLKTYNLLILILISSCTSQSITISSSIPSPLVDKNQNISVVTVYEDEIKNYLFESTPLETTDFTWEIDFKDAQKKIFNTIFDSFFSNITERESFDSLTNNEANIIMTVDLDKFEYLTPQLASNDKFSIWFKYKIKLCDTELALIQNWDITGYGEQATGSFDSDQSMANAINIALRDVGANLTIQLEKEKNELLDLVK
;
A
#
# COMPACT_ATOMS: atom_id res chain seq x y z
N MET A 1 -5.66 -42.80 -42.89
CA MET A 1 -6.64 -42.15 -42.01
C MET A 1 -6.15 -41.92 -40.58
N LYS A 2 -4.83 -41.87 -40.30
CA LYS A 2 -4.27 -41.71 -38.93
C LYS A 2 -3.63 -40.30 -38.67
N LEU A 3 -3.55 -39.46 -39.67
CA LEU A 3 -2.90 -38.15 -39.56
C LEU A 3 -3.84 -37.01 -39.09
N LYS A 4 -5.17 -37.16 -39.24
CA LYS A 4 -6.19 -36.18 -38.84
C LYS A 4 -6.47 -36.14 -37.33
N THR A 5 -6.23 -37.25 -36.62
CA THR A 5 -6.46 -37.34 -35.18
C THR A 5 -5.34 -36.67 -34.34
N TYR A 6 -4.10 -36.60 -34.86
CA TYR A 6 -2.98 -35.92 -34.15
C TYR A 6 -3.12 -34.40 -34.15
N ASN A 7 -3.67 -33.81 -35.24
CA ASN A 7 -3.87 -32.35 -35.27
C ASN A 7 -4.99 -31.87 -34.35
N LEU A 8 -5.97 -32.73 -34.02
CA LEU A 8 -7.04 -32.35 -33.08
C LEU A 8 -6.58 -32.37 -31.62
N LEU A 9 -5.57 -33.22 -31.30
CA LEU A 9 -5.04 -33.34 -29.93
C LEU A 9 -4.11 -32.16 -29.54
N ILE A 10 -3.48 -31.52 -30.54
CA ILE A 10 -2.58 -30.36 -30.33
C ILE A 10 -3.36 -29.06 -30.08
N LEU A 11 -4.60 -28.99 -30.55
CA LEU A 11 -5.45 -27.79 -30.42
C LEU A 11 -6.05 -27.62 -29.00
N ILE A 12 -6.00 -28.64 -28.14
CA ILE A 12 -6.59 -28.61 -26.78
C ILE A 12 -5.63 -28.11 -25.72
N LEU A 13 -4.34 -27.89 -26.05
CA LEU A 13 -3.29 -27.53 -25.08
C LEU A 13 -3.02 -26.03 -24.92
N ILE A 14 -3.80 -25.14 -25.54
CA ILE A 14 -3.59 -23.69 -25.48
C ILE A 14 -4.72 -22.95 -24.73
N SER A 15 -5.31 -23.56 -23.70
CA SER A 15 -6.04 -22.78 -22.71
C SER A 15 -5.06 -22.27 -21.63
N SER A 16 -4.26 -21.29 -22.01
CA SER A 16 -3.45 -20.53 -21.06
C SER A 16 -4.38 -19.55 -20.35
N CYS A 17 -4.62 -19.75 -19.07
CA CYS A 17 -5.10 -18.68 -18.20
C CYS A 17 -4.07 -17.57 -18.27
N THR A 18 -4.42 -16.41 -18.80
CA THR A 18 -3.57 -15.23 -18.81
C THR A 18 -3.72 -14.52 -17.47
N SER A 19 -2.73 -14.68 -16.58
CA SER A 19 -2.58 -13.77 -15.43
C SER A 19 -1.80 -12.55 -15.89
N GLN A 20 -2.25 -11.36 -15.51
CA GLN A 20 -1.52 -10.11 -15.69
C GLN A 20 -0.77 -9.80 -14.39
N SER A 21 0.55 -9.73 -14.46
CA SER A 21 1.41 -9.45 -13.31
C SER A 21 1.96 -8.03 -13.39
N ILE A 22 1.73 -7.25 -12.33
CA ILE A 22 2.15 -5.86 -12.20
C ILE A 22 3.04 -5.73 -10.98
N THR A 23 4.20 -5.12 -11.14
CA THR A 23 5.05 -4.72 -10.01
C THR A 23 4.90 -3.22 -9.77
N ILE A 24 4.56 -2.84 -8.53
CA ILE A 24 4.41 -1.45 -8.14
C ILE A 24 5.75 -0.87 -7.70
N SER A 25 6.08 0.27 -8.29
CA SER A 25 7.26 1.06 -7.93
C SER A 25 6.77 2.48 -7.63
N SER A 26 6.41 2.74 -6.38
CA SER A 26 5.94 4.05 -5.98
C SER A 26 7.05 4.88 -5.35
N SER A 27 7.04 6.17 -5.67
CA SER A 27 7.80 7.19 -4.95
C SER A 27 6.93 8.42 -4.79
N ILE A 28 7.00 9.03 -3.62
CA ILE A 28 6.37 10.32 -3.34
C ILE A 28 7.47 11.33 -3.01
N PRO A 29 7.27 12.62 -3.33
CA PRO A 29 8.18 13.65 -2.82
C PRO A 29 8.07 13.73 -1.31
N SER A 30 9.18 13.99 -0.63
CA SER A 30 9.18 14.24 0.81
C SER A 30 8.35 15.49 1.13
N PRO A 31 7.42 15.43 2.10
CA PRO A 31 6.69 16.61 2.56
C PRO A 31 7.63 17.71 3.04
N LEU A 32 7.29 18.96 2.73
CA LEU A 32 7.99 20.15 3.22
C LEU A 32 7.37 20.57 4.55
N VAL A 33 7.81 19.95 5.63
CA VAL A 33 7.28 20.17 6.98
C VAL A 33 8.44 20.43 7.96
N ASP A 34 8.14 21.10 9.07
CA ASP A 34 9.12 21.28 10.15
C ASP A 34 9.31 19.97 10.91
N LYS A 35 10.54 19.46 10.86
CA LYS A 35 10.92 18.20 11.48
C LYS A 35 10.94 18.30 13.00
N ASN A 36 10.28 17.38 13.68
CA ASN A 36 10.28 17.31 15.12
C ASN A 36 11.57 16.65 15.65
N GLN A 37 12.31 17.37 16.50
CA GLN A 37 13.59 16.94 17.07
C GLN A 37 13.43 16.18 18.39
N ASN A 38 12.29 16.31 19.06
CA ASN A 38 12.11 15.87 20.44
C ASN A 38 11.36 14.52 20.54
N ILE A 39 10.74 14.09 19.45
CA ILE A 39 10.01 12.83 19.41
C ILE A 39 10.90 11.75 18.76
N SER A 40 11.13 10.67 19.49
CA SER A 40 11.70 9.44 18.95
C SER A 40 10.59 8.44 18.69
N VAL A 41 10.61 7.84 17.51
CA VAL A 41 9.57 6.93 17.02
C VAL A 41 10.20 5.58 16.68
N VAL A 42 9.57 4.52 17.15
CA VAL A 42 9.79 3.18 16.60
C VAL A 42 8.64 2.84 15.67
N THR A 43 8.95 2.39 14.46
CA THR A 43 7.96 1.88 13.50
C THR A 43 8.00 0.36 13.44
N VAL A 44 6.81 -0.26 13.52
CA VAL A 44 6.61 -1.70 13.27
C VAL A 44 5.60 -1.83 12.15
N TYR A 45 6.01 -2.45 11.06
CA TYR A 45 5.16 -2.68 9.90
C TYR A 45 4.61 -4.11 9.92
N GLU A 46 3.32 -4.26 9.68
CA GLU A 46 2.73 -5.57 9.42
C GLU A 46 3.22 -6.13 8.07
N ASP A 47 3.06 -7.45 7.88
CA ASP A 47 3.65 -8.14 6.72
C ASP A 47 3.07 -7.64 5.39
N GLU A 48 1.81 -7.25 5.36
CA GLU A 48 1.13 -6.66 4.20
C GLU A 48 1.74 -5.31 3.75
N ILE A 49 2.46 -4.62 4.65
CA ILE A 49 3.17 -3.38 4.30
C ILE A 49 4.56 -3.68 3.74
N LYS A 50 5.20 -4.75 4.20
CA LYS A 50 6.57 -5.12 3.82
C LYS A 50 6.63 -5.76 2.43
N ASN A 51 5.75 -6.75 2.19
CA ASN A 51 5.82 -7.63 1.02
C ASN A 51 4.41 -8.08 0.57
N TYR A 52 3.52 -7.14 0.26
CA TYR A 52 2.17 -7.48 -0.15
C TYR A 52 2.12 -7.95 -1.60
N LEU A 53 1.69 -9.18 -1.80
CA LEU A 53 1.31 -9.73 -3.09
C LEU A 53 -0.21 -9.91 -3.11
N PHE A 54 -0.87 -9.16 -3.96
CA PHE A 54 -2.31 -9.29 -4.15
C PHE A 54 -2.60 -10.16 -5.36
N GLU A 55 -3.41 -11.19 -5.17
CA GLU A 55 -3.94 -12.02 -6.24
C GLU A 55 -5.46 -11.88 -6.33
N SER A 56 -5.96 -11.44 -7.48
CA SER A 56 -7.40 -11.36 -7.67
C SER A 56 -8.00 -12.74 -7.90
N THR A 57 -9.18 -12.97 -7.34
CA THR A 57 -9.98 -14.14 -7.73
C THR A 57 -10.57 -13.92 -9.12
N PRO A 58 -10.63 -14.97 -9.99
CA PRO A 58 -11.31 -14.87 -11.27
C PRO A 58 -12.78 -14.48 -11.04
N LEU A 59 -13.22 -13.45 -11.74
CA LEU A 59 -14.63 -13.06 -11.78
C LEU A 59 -15.32 -13.81 -12.92
N GLU A 60 -16.58 -14.23 -12.74
CA GLU A 60 -17.36 -14.94 -13.76
C GLU A 60 -17.44 -14.21 -15.12
N THR A 61 -17.10 -12.91 -15.12
CA THR A 61 -17.20 -12.04 -16.31
C THR A 61 -15.84 -11.71 -16.95
N THR A 62 -14.71 -12.13 -16.36
CA THR A 62 -13.38 -11.81 -16.89
C THR A 62 -12.48 -13.04 -16.86
N ASP A 63 -11.81 -13.33 -17.98
CA ASP A 63 -10.82 -14.40 -18.10
C ASP A 63 -9.44 -14.00 -17.52
N PHE A 64 -9.36 -12.83 -16.85
CA PHE A 64 -8.11 -12.28 -16.33
C PHE A 64 -8.05 -12.34 -14.81
N THR A 65 -6.91 -12.76 -14.29
CA THR A 65 -6.53 -12.57 -12.90
C THR A 65 -5.44 -11.52 -12.82
N TRP A 66 -5.51 -10.68 -11.80
CA TRP A 66 -4.46 -9.70 -11.50
C TRP A 66 -3.57 -10.25 -10.40
N GLU A 67 -2.28 -10.22 -10.65
CA GLU A 67 -1.24 -10.41 -9.65
C GLU A 67 -0.52 -9.07 -9.49
N ILE A 68 -0.65 -8.44 -8.32
CA ILE A 68 -0.08 -7.13 -8.05
C ILE A 68 0.95 -7.27 -6.93
N ASP A 69 2.21 -7.13 -7.31
CA ASP A 69 3.34 -7.16 -6.40
C ASP A 69 3.69 -5.74 -5.94
N PHE A 70 3.32 -5.41 -4.73
CA PHE A 70 3.61 -4.11 -4.12
C PHE A 70 5.05 -4.00 -3.64
N LYS A 71 5.76 -5.11 -3.45
CA LYS A 71 7.11 -5.12 -2.86
C LYS A 71 7.18 -4.23 -1.63
N ASP A 72 8.13 -3.30 -1.65
CA ASP A 72 8.36 -2.31 -0.60
C ASP A 72 7.73 -0.93 -0.89
N ALA A 73 6.88 -0.82 -1.93
CA ALA A 73 6.32 0.47 -2.35
C ALA A 73 5.51 1.14 -1.25
N GLN A 74 4.68 0.39 -0.53
CA GLN A 74 3.89 0.90 0.60
C GLN A 74 4.82 1.39 1.73
N LYS A 75 5.74 0.55 2.16
CA LYS A 75 6.71 0.86 3.21
C LYS A 75 7.53 2.12 2.89
N LYS A 76 7.98 2.27 1.64
CA LYS A 76 8.72 3.45 1.19
C LYS A 76 7.93 4.74 1.36
N ILE A 77 6.62 4.72 1.11
CA ILE A 77 5.77 5.89 1.27
C ILE A 77 5.71 6.29 2.74
N PHE A 78 5.43 5.34 3.64
CA PHE A 78 5.36 5.60 5.06
C PHE A 78 6.71 6.09 5.60
N ASN A 79 7.82 5.44 5.24
CA ASN A 79 9.16 5.89 5.63
C ASN A 79 9.45 7.31 5.14
N THR A 80 9.14 7.65 3.88
CA THR A 80 9.36 8.99 3.33
C THR A 80 8.63 10.07 4.14
N ILE A 81 7.39 9.78 4.57
CA ILE A 81 6.58 10.72 5.34
C ILE A 81 7.11 10.83 6.77
N PHE A 82 7.28 9.69 7.46
CA PHE A 82 7.74 9.68 8.85
C PHE A 82 9.14 10.32 8.98
N ASP A 83 10.07 10.02 8.06
CA ASP A 83 11.37 10.66 7.98
C ASP A 83 11.31 12.17 7.78
N SER A 84 10.23 12.68 7.18
CA SER A 84 10.03 14.13 7.04
C SER A 84 9.54 14.78 8.33
N PHE A 85 8.79 14.07 9.17
CA PHE A 85 8.22 14.60 10.41
C PHE A 85 9.11 14.41 11.65
N PHE A 86 9.83 13.28 11.73
CA PHE A 86 10.59 12.92 12.94
C PHE A 86 12.08 12.80 12.66
N SER A 87 12.91 13.29 13.58
CA SER A 87 14.37 13.21 13.43
C SER A 87 14.95 11.88 13.87
N ASN A 88 14.28 11.21 14.82
CA ASN A 88 14.73 9.98 15.42
C ASN A 88 13.71 8.88 15.14
N ILE A 89 13.95 8.11 14.08
CA ILE A 89 13.10 6.97 13.71
C ILE A 89 13.95 5.71 13.69
N THR A 90 13.41 4.65 14.28
CA THR A 90 14.00 3.32 14.25
C THR A 90 12.94 2.32 13.81
N GLU A 91 13.25 1.51 12.81
CA GLU A 91 12.37 0.40 12.40
C GLU A 91 12.69 -0.85 13.20
N ARG A 92 11.66 -1.59 13.59
CA ARG A 92 11.76 -2.91 14.22
C ARG A 92 10.90 -3.93 13.49
N GLU A 93 11.37 -5.17 13.49
CA GLU A 93 10.66 -6.27 12.82
C GLU A 93 9.37 -6.66 13.55
N SER A 94 9.39 -6.58 14.88
CA SER A 94 8.27 -6.93 15.74
C SER A 94 8.33 -6.22 17.08
N PHE A 95 7.25 -6.29 17.86
CA PHE A 95 7.20 -5.74 19.23
C PHE A 95 8.19 -6.44 20.18
N ASP A 96 8.47 -7.72 19.97
CA ASP A 96 9.41 -8.49 20.80
C ASP A 96 10.85 -7.98 20.68
N SER A 97 11.16 -7.25 19.62
CA SER A 97 12.49 -6.66 19.37
C SER A 97 12.67 -5.26 19.99
N LEU A 98 11.65 -4.74 20.67
CA LEU A 98 11.73 -3.43 21.32
C LEU A 98 12.63 -3.49 22.55
N THR A 99 13.43 -2.44 22.72
CA THR A 99 14.25 -2.24 23.90
C THR A 99 13.69 -1.12 24.79
N ASN A 100 13.86 -1.22 26.09
CA ASN A 100 13.37 -0.22 27.03
C ASN A 100 13.96 1.16 26.71
N ASN A 101 13.09 2.18 26.67
CA ASN A 101 13.43 3.59 26.41
C ASN A 101 14.01 3.88 25.00
N GLU A 102 13.73 3.05 24.03
CA GLU A 102 14.20 3.27 22.65
C GLU A 102 13.46 4.41 21.94
N ALA A 103 12.20 4.62 22.28
CA ALA A 103 11.35 5.64 21.67
C ALA A 103 10.37 6.24 22.67
N ASN A 104 9.76 7.37 22.31
CA ASN A 104 8.63 7.96 23.03
C ASN A 104 7.29 7.40 22.51
N ILE A 105 7.25 7.08 21.22
CA ILE A 105 6.05 6.61 20.51
C ILE A 105 6.40 5.38 19.69
N ILE A 106 5.53 4.40 19.74
CA ILE A 106 5.56 3.23 18.87
C ILE A 106 4.43 3.35 17.87
N MET A 107 4.74 3.34 16.57
CA MET A 107 3.77 3.39 15.48
C MET A 107 3.71 2.05 14.76
N THR A 108 2.49 1.52 14.60
CA THR A 108 2.26 0.37 13.72
C THR A 108 1.47 0.80 12.50
N VAL A 109 1.78 0.21 11.38
CA VAL A 109 1.06 0.44 10.12
C VAL A 109 0.56 -0.90 9.60
N ASP A 110 -0.75 -0.96 9.35
CA ASP A 110 -1.46 -2.13 8.86
C ASP A 110 -2.28 -1.76 7.61
N LEU A 111 -2.34 -2.63 6.61
CA LEU A 111 -3.24 -2.51 5.45
C LEU A 111 -4.60 -3.11 5.80
N ASP A 112 -5.55 -2.26 6.23
CA ASP A 112 -6.91 -2.71 6.56
C ASP A 112 -7.68 -3.16 5.31
N LYS A 113 -7.50 -2.45 4.17
CA LYS A 113 -8.26 -2.73 2.96
C LYS A 113 -7.56 -2.25 1.69
N PHE A 114 -7.59 -3.12 0.67
CA PHE A 114 -7.28 -2.79 -0.71
C PHE A 114 -8.46 -3.19 -1.58
N GLU A 115 -9.00 -2.24 -2.33
CA GLU A 115 -10.10 -2.47 -3.26
C GLU A 115 -9.78 -1.86 -4.62
N TYR A 116 -10.30 -2.48 -5.67
CA TYR A 116 -10.17 -1.97 -7.03
C TYR A 116 -11.44 -2.22 -7.84
N LEU A 117 -11.67 -1.35 -8.82
CA LEU A 117 -12.63 -1.56 -9.88
C LEU A 117 -11.92 -1.48 -11.22
N THR A 118 -12.16 -2.47 -12.07
CA THR A 118 -11.74 -2.44 -13.46
C THR A 118 -12.78 -1.73 -14.33
N PRO A 119 -12.43 -1.28 -15.54
CA PRO A 119 -13.38 -0.71 -16.50
C PRO A 119 -14.60 -1.58 -16.75
N GLN A 120 -14.39 -2.90 -16.80
CA GLN A 120 -15.44 -3.88 -17.03
C GLN A 120 -16.43 -3.95 -15.85
N LEU A 121 -15.92 -3.94 -14.61
CA LEU A 121 -16.74 -4.00 -13.39
C LEU A 121 -17.51 -2.70 -13.16
N ALA A 122 -16.87 -1.56 -13.42
CA ALA A 122 -17.46 -0.24 -13.21
C ALA A 122 -18.33 0.22 -14.38
N SER A 123 -18.34 -0.50 -15.51
CA SER A 123 -19.01 -0.11 -16.76
C SER A 123 -18.60 1.30 -17.22
N ASN A 124 -17.32 1.63 -17.09
CA ASN A 124 -16.71 2.89 -17.51
C ASN A 124 -15.34 2.62 -18.17
N ASP A 125 -14.56 3.66 -18.43
CA ASP A 125 -13.24 3.59 -19.07
C ASP A 125 -12.06 3.73 -18.09
N LYS A 126 -12.30 3.52 -16.76
CA LYS A 126 -11.30 3.79 -15.74
C LYS A 126 -11.02 2.59 -14.85
N PHE A 127 -9.78 2.50 -14.38
CA PHE A 127 -9.42 1.79 -13.16
C PHE A 127 -9.60 2.73 -11.97
N SER A 128 -10.22 2.23 -10.89
CA SER A 128 -10.40 2.96 -9.64
C SER A 128 -9.86 2.12 -8.50
N ILE A 129 -9.04 2.73 -7.65
CA ILE A 129 -8.29 2.06 -6.58
C ILE A 129 -8.57 2.74 -5.25
N TRP A 130 -8.74 1.96 -4.19
CA TRP A 130 -8.89 2.43 -2.81
C TRP A 130 -7.95 1.67 -1.90
N PHE A 131 -7.27 2.43 -1.03
CA PHE A 131 -6.55 1.91 0.12
C PHE A 131 -7.16 2.43 1.40
N LYS A 132 -7.14 1.59 2.42
CA LYS A 132 -7.37 1.99 3.80
C LYS A 132 -6.30 1.38 4.68
N TYR A 133 -5.58 2.23 5.39
CA TYR A 133 -4.56 1.84 6.36
C TYR A 133 -5.01 2.20 7.76
N LYS A 134 -4.63 1.35 8.72
CA LYS A 134 -4.72 1.64 10.15
C LYS A 134 -3.34 1.94 10.69
N ILE A 135 -3.21 3.10 11.33
CA ILE A 135 -1.98 3.50 12.00
C ILE A 135 -2.30 3.62 13.48
N LYS A 136 -1.69 2.77 14.31
CA LYS A 136 -1.84 2.83 15.77
C LYS A 136 -0.61 3.48 16.36
N LEU A 137 -0.83 4.39 17.30
CA LEU A 137 0.20 5.00 18.10
C LEU A 137 0.06 4.47 19.53
N CYS A 138 1.14 3.92 20.04
CA CYS A 138 1.22 3.37 21.37
C CYS A 138 2.33 4.05 22.14
N ASP A 139 2.22 4.03 23.47
CA ASP A 139 3.33 4.41 24.34
C ASP A 139 4.37 3.26 24.48
N THR A 140 5.35 3.44 25.31
CA THR A 140 6.42 2.47 25.56
C THR A 140 5.96 1.20 26.29
N GLU A 141 4.77 1.23 26.89
CA GLU A 141 4.12 0.08 27.54
C GLU A 141 3.12 -0.63 26.59
N LEU A 142 3.09 -0.22 25.32
CA LEU A 142 2.16 -0.69 24.27
C LEU A 142 0.69 -0.33 24.56
N ALA A 143 0.43 0.63 25.44
CA ALA A 143 -0.91 1.16 25.61
C ALA A 143 -1.27 2.06 24.42
N LEU A 144 -2.46 1.84 23.84
CA LEU A 144 -2.93 2.60 22.69
C LEU A 144 -3.17 4.06 23.07
N ILE A 145 -2.50 4.98 22.40
CA ILE A 145 -2.68 6.43 22.53
C ILE A 145 -3.74 6.91 21.52
N GLN A 146 -3.50 6.60 20.23
CA GLN A 146 -4.36 7.01 19.12
C GLN A 146 -4.43 5.92 18.05
N ASN A 147 -5.47 6.00 17.23
CA ASN A 147 -5.66 5.16 16.06
C ASN A 147 -6.16 6.02 14.90
N TRP A 148 -5.48 5.97 13.76
CA TRP A 148 -5.85 6.72 12.56
C TRP A 148 -6.24 5.78 11.43
N ASP A 149 -7.34 6.09 10.77
CA ASP A 149 -7.73 5.49 9.50
C ASP A 149 -7.27 6.44 8.37
N ILE A 150 -6.28 6.01 7.60
CA ILE A 150 -5.76 6.76 6.46
C ILE A 150 -6.23 6.10 5.17
N THR A 151 -6.95 6.84 4.35
CA THR A 151 -7.45 6.36 3.06
C THR A 151 -6.72 7.02 1.91
N GLY A 152 -6.71 6.36 0.77
CA GLY A 152 -6.25 6.92 -0.49
C GLY A 152 -7.04 6.40 -1.67
N TYR A 153 -7.25 7.28 -2.63
CA TYR A 153 -8.01 7.01 -3.84
C TYR A 153 -7.24 7.40 -5.10
N GLY A 154 -7.36 6.60 -6.14
CA GLY A 154 -6.74 6.88 -7.43
C GLY A 154 -7.57 6.35 -8.60
N GLU A 155 -7.62 7.13 -9.68
CA GLU A 155 -8.24 6.74 -10.95
C GLU A 155 -7.28 6.94 -12.12
N GLN A 156 -7.39 6.05 -13.11
CA GLN A 156 -6.69 6.16 -14.38
C GLN A 156 -7.55 5.62 -15.52
N ALA A 157 -7.78 6.47 -16.53
CA ALA A 157 -8.45 6.04 -17.75
C ALA A 157 -7.54 5.13 -18.61
N THR A 158 -8.14 4.18 -19.32
CA THR A 158 -7.44 3.20 -20.16
C THR A 158 -7.04 3.73 -21.53
N GLY A 159 -7.58 4.87 -21.96
CA GLY A 159 -7.52 5.32 -23.36
C GLY A 159 -6.14 5.63 -23.95
N SER A 160 -5.08 5.79 -23.13
CA SER A 160 -3.72 6.15 -23.59
C SER A 160 -2.65 5.10 -23.23
N PHE A 161 -3.01 4.08 -22.45
CA PHE A 161 -2.09 3.07 -21.93
C PHE A 161 -2.69 1.69 -22.08
N ASP A 162 -1.85 0.66 -22.03
CA ASP A 162 -2.35 -0.70 -21.82
C ASP A 162 -2.98 -0.86 -20.45
N SER A 163 -3.67 -1.98 -20.22
CA SER A 163 -4.40 -2.23 -18.97
C SER A 163 -3.48 -2.26 -17.76
N ASP A 164 -2.29 -2.87 -17.91
CA ASP A 164 -1.32 -3.04 -16.81
C ASP A 164 -0.78 -1.69 -16.37
N GLN A 165 -0.41 -0.84 -17.31
CA GLN A 165 0.11 0.50 -17.03
C GLN A 165 -0.99 1.39 -16.43
N SER A 166 -2.23 1.28 -16.91
CA SER A 166 -3.36 2.04 -16.37
C SER A 166 -3.68 1.63 -14.94
N MET A 167 -3.66 0.33 -14.64
CA MET A 167 -3.84 -0.18 -13.28
C MET A 167 -2.70 0.28 -12.37
N ALA A 168 -1.44 0.14 -12.80
CA ALA A 168 -0.28 0.59 -12.04
C ALA A 168 -0.31 2.10 -11.75
N ASN A 169 -0.74 2.92 -12.74
CA ASN A 169 -0.88 4.36 -12.55
C ASN A 169 -1.98 4.70 -11.54
N ALA A 170 -3.14 4.04 -11.61
CA ALA A 170 -4.22 4.23 -10.63
C ALA A 170 -3.75 3.89 -9.21
N ILE A 171 -3.02 2.79 -9.04
CA ILE A 171 -2.42 2.40 -7.75
C ILE A 171 -1.44 3.47 -7.26
N ASN A 172 -0.55 3.96 -8.12
CA ASN A 172 0.42 4.99 -7.74
C ASN A 172 -0.26 6.32 -7.35
N ILE A 173 -1.36 6.69 -8.00
CA ILE A 173 -2.15 7.87 -7.64
C ILE A 173 -2.78 7.65 -6.25
N ALA A 174 -3.40 6.49 -6.00
CA ALA A 174 -3.99 6.16 -4.71
C ALA A 174 -2.96 6.17 -3.57
N LEU A 175 -1.78 5.61 -3.78
CA LEU A 175 -0.70 5.61 -2.81
C LEU A 175 -0.16 7.03 -2.51
N ARG A 176 -0.14 7.92 -3.52
CA ARG A 176 0.20 9.35 -3.31
C ARG A 176 -0.86 10.06 -2.49
N ASP A 177 -2.12 9.74 -2.71
CA ASP A 177 -3.24 10.28 -1.95
C ASP A 177 -3.19 9.81 -0.48
N VAL A 178 -2.86 8.54 -0.22
CA VAL A 178 -2.52 8.04 1.14
C VAL A 178 -1.44 8.91 1.78
N GLY A 179 -0.35 9.17 1.04
CA GLY A 179 0.76 9.98 1.53
C GLY A 179 0.35 11.40 1.89
N ALA A 180 -0.48 12.04 1.06
CA ALA A 180 -1.00 13.37 1.32
C ALA A 180 -1.90 13.39 2.56
N ASN A 181 -2.83 12.43 2.69
CA ASN A 181 -3.74 12.34 3.82
C ASN A 181 -3.01 12.04 5.14
N LEU A 182 -1.99 11.18 5.12
CA LEU A 182 -1.15 10.94 6.29
C LEU A 182 -0.36 12.20 6.70
N THR A 183 0.18 12.94 5.72
CA THR A 183 0.87 14.21 5.97
C THR A 183 -0.05 15.22 6.67
N ILE A 184 -1.28 15.36 6.19
CA ILE A 184 -2.30 16.22 6.79
C ILE A 184 -2.64 15.77 8.22
N GLN A 185 -2.80 14.47 8.44
CA GLN A 185 -3.10 13.92 9.76
C GLN A 185 -1.97 14.19 10.76
N LEU A 186 -0.72 13.94 10.37
CA LEU A 186 0.46 14.21 11.22
C LEU A 186 0.61 15.71 11.56
N GLU A 187 0.39 16.60 10.59
CA GLU A 187 0.42 18.06 10.87
C GLU A 187 -0.70 18.48 11.83
N LYS A 188 -1.87 17.92 11.70
CA LYS A 188 -3.02 18.20 12.58
C LYS A 188 -2.72 17.76 14.03
N GLU A 189 -2.14 16.59 14.22
CA GLU A 189 -1.88 15.99 15.52
C GLU A 189 -0.53 16.42 16.13
N LYS A 190 0.25 17.23 15.43
CA LYS A 190 1.63 17.61 15.81
C LYS A 190 1.75 18.11 17.25
N ASN A 191 0.83 18.96 17.69
CA ASN A 191 0.87 19.53 19.04
C ASN A 191 0.52 18.49 20.12
N GLU A 192 -0.45 17.60 19.84
CA GLU A 192 -0.82 16.51 20.75
C GLU A 192 0.34 15.52 20.92
N LEU A 193 1.01 15.19 19.82
CA LEU A 193 2.19 14.33 19.84
C LEU A 193 3.34 14.94 20.66
N LEU A 194 3.51 16.28 20.62
CA LEU A 194 4.50 16.99 21.43
C LEU A 194 4.16 16.96 22.92
N ASP A 195 2.89 16.96 23.29
CA ASP A 195 2.46 16.91 24.68
C ASP A 195 2.65 15.54 25.33
N LEU A 196 2.68 14.45 24.52
CA LEU A 196 2.94 13.09 24.99
C LEU A 196 4.38 12.84 25.47
N VAL A 197 5.32 13.70 25.08
CA VAL A 197 6.77 13.55 25.39
C VAL A 197 7.30 14.56 26.39
N LYS A 198 6.41 15.33 27.00
CA LYS A 198 6.74 16.27 28.09
C LYS A 198 6.66 15.58 29.45
#